data_97f068c3290f5194a8c918a053a448c7
#
_entry.id   97f068c3290f5194a8c918a053a448c7
#
_cell.length_a   1.000
_cell.length_b   1.000
_cell.length_c   1.000
_cell.angle_alpha   90.00
_cell.angle_beta   90.00
_cell.angle_gamma   90.00
#
_symmetry.space_group_name_H-M   'P 1'
#
loop_
_entity.id
_entity.type
_entity.pdbx_description
1 polymer ?
#
loop_
_entity_poly.entity_id
_entity_poly.type
_entity_poly.pdbx_seq_one_letter_code
_entity_poly.pdbx_strand_id
1 'polypeptide(L)'
;MPRRLNASQVRAGFAEAVNRVVYGGERAVIRRHGKDVAALVPMEDLQTLEALEDRLDLEEARKIMKKPSRLIAWEKIKADLHL
;
A
#
# COMPACT_ATOMS: atom_id res chain seq x y z
N MET A 1 -14.71 1.91 3.88
CA MET A 1 -13.61 2.75 4.38
C MET A 1 -12.39 1.89 4.66
N PRO A 2 -11.19 2.36 4.34
CA PRO A 2 -10.00 1.58 4.64
C PRO A 2 -9.77 1.51 6.14
N ARG A 3 -9.28 0.37 6.58
CA ARG A 3 -8.86 0.21 7.98
C ARG A 3 -7.54 0.94 8.18
N ARG A 4 -7.37 1.53 9.34
CA ARG A 4 -6.09 2.14 9.69
C ARG A 4 -5.41 1.31 10.76
N LEU A 5 -4.21 0.88 10.45
CA LEU A 5 -3.42 0.04 11.34
C LEU A 5 -2.06 0.70 11.56
N ASN A 6 -1.56 0.67 12.79
CA ASN A 6 -0.19 1.11 13.00
C ASN A 6 0.78 -0.03 12.67
N ALA A 7 2.07 0.31 12.58
CA ALA A 7 3.08 -0.67 12.18
C ALA A 7 3.13 -1.87 13.12
N SER A 8 2.91 -1.66 14.41
CA SER A 8 2.90 -2.75 15.39
C SER A 8 1.75 -3.71 15.15
N GLN A 9 0.57 -3.18 14.84
CA GLN A 9 -0.60 -3.99 14.54
C GLN A 9 -0.40 -4.80 13.27
N VAL A 10 0.19 -4.19 12.25
CA VAL A 10 0.47 -4.89 11.00
C VAL A 10 1.46 -6.02 11.25
N ARG A 11 2.51 -5.74 12.00
CA ARG A 11 3.51 -6.77 12.31
C ARG A 11 2.91 -7.95 13.07
N ALA A 12 2.07 -7.66 14.06
CA ALA A 12 1.47 -8.69 14.91
C ALA A 12 0.42 -9.52 14.15
N GLY A 13 -0.30 -8.92 13.22
CA GLY A 13 -1.39 -9.60 12.50
C GLY A 13 -1.23 -9.53 10.99
N PHE A 14 -0.02 -9.62 10.49
CA PHE A 14 0.24 -9.41 9.07
C PHE A 14 -0.50 -10.41 8.18
N ALA A 15 -0.43 -11.69 8.51
CA ALA A 15 -1.10 -12.72 7.70
C ALA A 15 -2.61 -12.48 7.63
N GLU A 16 -3.21 -12.11 8.75
CA GLU A 16 -4.63 -11.79 8.79
C GLU A 16 -4.94 -10.55 7.95
N ALA A 17 -4.11 -9.51 8.04
CA ALA A 17 -4.29 -8.30 7.26
C ALA A 17 -4.25 -8.60 5.76
N VAL A 18 -3.28 -9.39 5.33
CA VAL A 18 -3.16 -9.80 3.93
C VAL A 18 -4.39 -10.61 3.50
N ASN A 19 -4.83 -11.53 4.33
CA ASN A 19 -6.01 -12.34 4.01
C ASN A 19 -7.26 -11.49 3.84
N ARG A 20 -7.44 -10.48 4.68
CA ARG A 20 -8.58 -9.57 4.54
C ARG A 20 -8.51 -8.77 3.26
N VAL A 21 -7.33 -8.39 2.85
CA VAL A 21 -7.15 -7.66 1.59
C VAL A 21 -7.40 -8.58 0.40
N VAL A 22 -6.82 -9.77 0.41
CA VAL A 22 -6.92 -10.71 -0.72
C VAL A 22 -8.34 -11.27 -0.87
N TYR A 23 -8.91 -11.75 0.23
CA TYR A 23 -10.19 -12.46 0.18
C TYR A 23 -11.38 -11.56 0.49
N GLY A 24 -11.19 -10.56 1.33
CA GLY A 24 -12.25 -9.67 1.73
C GLY A 24 -12.36 -8.40 0.90
N GLY A 25 -11.39 -8.13 0.05
CA GLY A 25 -11.37 -6.90 -0.74
C GLY A 25 -11.17 -5.65 0.11
N GLU A 26 -10.71 -5.80 1.33
CA GLU A 26 -10.47 -4.67 2.22
C GLU A 26 -9.20 -3.93 1.84
N ARG A 27 -9.13 -2.68 2.27
CA ARG A 27 -7.93 -1.86 2.11
C ARG A 27 -7.45 -1.46 3.49
N ALA A 28 -6.15 -1.53 3.72
CA ALA A 28 -5.58 -1.18 5.02
C ALA A 28 -4.55 -0.09 4.85
N VAL A 29 -4.72 1.00 5.58
CA VAL A 29 -3.73 2.08 5.60
C VAL A 29 -2.80 1.84 6.77
N ILE A 30 -1.51 1.83 6.50
CA ILE A 30 -0.49 1.61 7.51
C ILE A 30 0.01 2.96 8.00
N ARG A 31 -0.08 3.17 9.30
CA ARG A 31 0.35 4.41 9.93
C ARG A 31 1.62 4.18 10.74
N ARG A 32 2.44 5.20 10.75
CA ARG A 32 3.68 5.19 11.50
C ARG A 32 3.92 6.59 12.05
N HIS A 33 4.12 6.68 13.36
CA HIS A 33 4.28 7.96 14.03
C HIS A 33 3.16 8.95 13.72
N GLY A 34 1.93 8.45 13.70
CA GLY A 34 0.75 9.27 13.46
C GLY A 34 0.53 9.70 12.02
N LYS A 35 1.30 9.16 11.09
CA LYS A 35 1.20 9.51 9.67
C LYS A 35 0.89 8.27 8.83
N ASP A 36 0.10 8.45 7.79
CA ASP A 36 -0.18 7.40 6.83
C ASP A 36 1.03 7.26 5.92
N VAL A 37 1.68 6.12 5.94
CA VAL A 37 2.94 5.91 5.20
C VAL A 37 2.83 4.88 4.08
N ALA A 38 1.85 3.99 4.15
CA ALA A 38 1.70 2.94 3.15
C ALA A 38 0.28 2.41 3.19
N ALA A 39 -0.05 1.56 2.24
CA ALA A 39 -1.34 0.88 2.22
C ALA A 39 -1.19 -0.52 1.67
N LEU A 40 -1.98 -1.44 2.21
CA LEU A 40 -2.19 -2.76 1.63
C LEU A 40 -3.47 -2.71 0.84
N VAL A 41 -3.41 -3.04 -0.44
CA VAL A 41 -4.56 -3.00 -1.31
C VAL A 41 -4.60 -4.27 -2.17
N PRO A 42 -5.79 -4.68 -2.63
CA PRO A 42 -5.86 -5.80 -3.57
C PRO A 42 -5.09 -5.48 -4.84
N MET A 43 -4.56 -6.52 -5.48
CA MET A 43 -3.83 -6.35 -6.73
C MET A 43 -4.65 -5.62 -7.80
N GLU A 44 -5.95 -5.77 -7.77
CA GLU A 44 -6.85 -5.06 -8.68
C GLU A 44 -6.68 -3.55 -8.60
N ASP A 45 -6.51 -3.03 -7.39
CA ASP A 45 -6.31 -1.59 -7.19
C ASP A 45 -4.99 -1.13 -7.81
N LEU A 46 -3.94 -1.92 -7.62
CA LEU A 46 -2.65 -1.60 -8.22
C LEU A 46 -2.73 -1.62 -9.75
N GLN A 47 -3.39 -2.63 -10.29
CA GLN A 47 -3.58 -2.74 -11.74
C GLN A 47 -4.37 -1.55 -12.29
N THR A 48 -5.37 -1.10 -11.55
CA THR A 48 -6.14 0.09 -11.92
C THR A 48 -5.25 1.33 -11.93
N LEU A 49 -4.41 1.48 -10.92
CA LEU A 49 -3.45 2.59 -10.88
C LEU A 49 -2.50 2.56 -12.05
N GLU A 50 -1.97 1.39 -12.37
CA GLU A 50 -1.07 1.23 -13.51
C GLU A 50 -1.77 1.59 -14.83
N ALA A 51 -3.01 1.18 -14.99
CA ALA A 51 -3.80 1.52 -16.17
C ALA A 51 -4.06 3.02 -16.28
N LEU A 52 -4.35 3.66 -15.15
CA LEU A 52 -4.51 5.12 -15.11
C LEU A 52 -3.21 5.83 -15.46
N GLU A 53 -2.11 5.33 -14.95
CA GLU A 53 -0.79 5.87 -15.24
C GLU A 53 -0.50 5.83 -16.75
N ASP A 54 -0.88 4.74 -17.40
CA ASP A 54 -0.71 4.61 -18.85
C ASP A 54 -1.56 5.60 -19.65
N ARG A 55 -2.67 6.05 -19.08
CA ARG A 55 -3.57 7.01 -19.73
C ARG A 55 -3.18 8.45 -19.49
N LEU A 56 -2.41 8.72 -18.45
CA LEU A 56 -1.99 10.06 -18.11
C LEU A 56 -0.76 10.44 -18.92
N ASP A 57 -0.52 11.76 -18.98
CA ASP A 57 0.75 12.26 -19.49
C ASP A 57 1.86 11.67 -18.62
N LEU A 58 2.83 11.04 -19.25
CA LEU A 58 3.91 10.38 -18.55
C LEU A 58 4.66 11.32 -17.59
N GLU A 59 4.80 12.57 -17.96
CA GLU A 59 5.49 13.53 -17.10
C GLU A 59 4.70 13.81 -15.84
N GLU A 60 3.39 13.98 -15.95
CA GLU A 60 2.54 14.18 -14.79
C GLU A 60 2.51 12.94 -13.91
N ALA A 61 2.39 11.78 -14.52
CA ALA A 61 2.43 10.53 -13.78
C ALA A 61 3.74 10.38 -13.01
N ARG A 62 4.84 10.71 -13.64
CA ARG A 62 6.15 10.65 -12.97
C ARG A 62 6.24 11.61 -11.81
N LYS A 63 5.66 12.79 -11.91
CA LYS A 63 5.63 13.74 -10.81
C LYS A 63 4.84 13.20 -9.63
N ILE A 64 3.70 12.59 -9.90
CA ILE A 64 2.85 12.02 -8.87
C ILE A 64 3.52 10.81 -8.22
N MET A 65 4.16 9.97 -9.02
CA MET A 65 4.76 8.71 -8.59
C MET A 65 6.21 8.87 -8.14
N LYS A 66 6.73 10.06 -8.18
CA LYS A 66 8.14 10.32 -7.90
C LYS A 66 8.54 10.04 -6.46
N LYS A 67 7.61 10.08 -5.54
CA LYS A 67 7.89 9.77 -4.14
C LYS A 67 7.84 8.27 -3.97
N PRO A 68 8.97 7.63 -3.66
CA PRO A 68 9.04 6.18 -3.61
C PRO A 68 8.12 5.54 -2.58
N SER A 69 7.71 6.30 -1.58
CA SER A 69 6.79 5.80 -0.56
C SER A 69 5.41 5.45 -1.09
N ARG A 70 5.08 5.82 -2.31
CA ARG A 70 3.73 5.60 -2.86
C ARG A 70 3.53 4.22 -3.43
N LEU A 71 4.55 3.69 -4.08
CA LEU A 71 4.52 2.35 -4.65
C LEU A 71 5.73 1.60 -4.17
N ILE A 72 5.71 1.28 -2.90
CA ILE A 72 6.82 0.60 -2.27
C ILE A 72 6.76 -0.88 -2.61
N ALA A 73 7.88 -1.43 -3.04
CA ALA A 73 7.98 -2.85 -3.28
C ALA A 73 7.73 -3.63 -1.99
N TRP A 74 7.12 -4.79 -2.13
CA TRP A 74 6.79 -5.65 -1.01
C TRP A 74 7.99 -5.91 -0.10
N GLU A 75 9.14 -6.17 -0.68
CA GLU A 75 10.37 -6.44 0.07
C GLU A 75 10.76 -5.28 0.97
N LYS A 76 10.53 -4.06 0.53
CA LYS A 76 10.85 -2.89 1.32
C LYS A 76 9.91 -2.74 2.50
N ILE A 77 8.63 -2.97 2.30
CA ILE A 77 7.66 -2.96 3.39
C ILE A 77 8.02 -4.04 4.40
N LYS A 78 8.35 -5.20 3.91
CA LYS A 78 8.74 -6.33 4.73
C LYS A 78 9.96 -6.01 5.59
N ALA A 79 10.96 -5.37 5.00
CA ALA A 79 12.16 -4.96 5.73
C ALA A 79 11.84 -3.93 6.80
N ASP A 80 11.01 -2.93 6.48
CA ASP A 80 10.63 -1.89 7.43
C ASP A 80 9.84 -2.46 8.61
N LEU A 81 9.09 -3.51 8.39
CA LEU A 81 8.28 -4.15 9.42
C LEU A 81 9.02 -5.31 10.10
N HIS A 82 10.20 -5.63 9.66
CA HIS A 82 10.99 -6.76 10.18
C HIS A 82 10.26 -8.10 10.03
N LEU A 83 9.66 -8.29 8.89
CA LEU A 83 8.94 -9.54 8.60
C LEU A 83 9.78 -10.57 7.87
#